data_5cac0ec4d5ded23067987c0abf2d12da
#
_entry.id   5cac0ec4d5ded23067987c0abf2d12da
#
_cell.length_a   1.000
_cell.length_b   1.000
_cell.length_c   1.000
_cell.angle_alpha   90.00
_cell.angle_beta   90.00
_cell.angle_gamma   90.00
#
_symmetry.space_group_name_H-M   'P 1'
#
loop_
_entity.id
_entity.type
_entity.pdbx_description
1 polymer ?
#
loop_
_entity_poly.entity_id
_entity_poly.type
_entity_poly.pdbx_seq_one_letter_code
_entity_poly.pdbx_strand_id
1 'polypeptide(L)'
;MKKILVGSNAFFKDFKGFKSKDKDYLVFIDNPEDFKIRKEICLRGIDMFYYKRLSPIEMINYTLETNDPLLIGKFLVPEVAEELKLSVTDILALEPMLSKLDEQHQYQVIIFNHIKNNNSFILTEEQLDEAYQFYLSTRKDKEK
;
A
#
# COMPACT_ATOMS: atom_id res chain seq x y z
N MET A 1 -4.93 19.58 1.11
CA MET A 1 -4.09 18.38 0.96
C MET A 1 -4.94 17.18 0.59
N LYS A 2 -4.50 16.42 -0.37
CA LYS A 2 -5.20 15.24 -0.83
C LYS A 2 -4.87 14.05 0.05
N LYS A 3 -5.90 13.35 0.54
CA LYS A 3 -5.69 12.09 1.24
C LYS A 3 -6.05 10.94 0.30
N ILE A 4 -5.25 9.89 0.32
CA ILE A 4 -5.41 8.74 -0.55
C ILE A 4 -5.68 7.51 0.31
N LEU A 5 -6.77 6.81 0.02
CA LEU A 5 -7.08 5.57 0.72
C LEU A 5 -6.05 4.49 0.35
N VAL A 6 -5.49 3.83 1.35
CA VAL A 6 -4.50 2.77 1.14
C VAL A 6 -4.88 1.52 1.93
N GLY A 7 -4.07 0.47 1.80
CA GLY A 7 -4.33 -0.79 2.48
C GLY A 7 -5.41 -1.60 1.79
N SER A 8 -5.96 -2.58 2.50
CA SER A 8 -6.99 -3.47 1.93
C SER A 8 -8.21 -2.71 1.44
N ASN A 9 -8.58 -1.63 2.10
CA ASN A 9 -9.71 -0.80 1.66
C ASN A 9 -9.51 -0.25 0.24
N ALA A 10 -8.28 0.12 -0.10
CA ALA A 10 -7.99 0.67 -1.43
C ALA A 10 -8.23 -0.34 -2.54
N PHE A 11 -7.99 -1.62 -2.26
CA PHE A 11 -8.09 -2.67 -3.26
C PHE A 11 -9.45 -3.37 -3.27
N PHE A 12 -10.08 -3.51 -2.11
CA PHE A 12 -11.22 -4.40 -1.95
C PHE A 12 -12.52 -3.74 -1.50
N LYS A 13 -12.56 -2.42 -1.35
CA LYS A 13 -13.74 -1.74 -0.82
C LYS A 13 -15.04 -2.02 -1.59
N ASP A 14 -14.92 -2.25 -2.89
CA ASP A 14 -16.07 -2.48 -3.75
C ASP A 14 -16.44 -3.97 -3.88
N PHE A 15 -15.68 -4.85 -3.23
CA PHE A 15 -15.96 -6.28 -3.28
C PHE A 15 -17.06 -6.63 -2.29
N LYS A 16 -17.98 -7.47 -2.77
CA LYS A 16 -19.11 -7.92 -1.95
C LYS A 16 -18.61 -8.65 -0.72
N GLY A 17 -19.13 -8.24 0.44
CA GLY A 17 -18.76 -8.86 1.71
C GLY A 17 -17.51 -8.33 2.35
N PHE A 18 -16.81 -7.41 1.69
CA PHE A 18 -15.62 -6.82 2.29
C PHE A 18 -16.01 -5.93 3.47
N LYS A 19 -15.36 -6.17 4.60
CA LYS A 19 -15.57 -5.38 5.80
C LYS A 19 -14.21 -5.05 6.41
N SER A 20 -14.03 -3.80 6.79
CA SER A 20 -12.83 -3.38 7.50
C SER A 20 -13.25 -2.35 8.55
N LYS A 21 -12.72 -2.50 9.75
CA LYS A 21 -13.00 -1.57 10.84
C LYS A 21 -12.18 -0.30 10.70
N ASP A 22 -10.98 -0.44 10.16
CA ASP A 22 -10.02 0.66 10.09
C ASP A 22 -9.77 1.06 8.64
N LYS A 23 -9.66 2.38 8.44
CA LYS A 23 -9.31 2.94 7.13
C LYS A 23 -7.99 3.66 7.25
N ASP A 24 -7.07 3.36 6.33
CA ASP A 24 -5.76 3.97 6.29
C ASP A 24 -5.70 4.97 5.15
N TYR A 25 -5.22 6.17 5.45
CA TYR A 25 -5.04 7.21 4.45
C TYR A 25 -3.60 7.69 4.42
N LEU A 26 -3.13 7.98 3.24
CA LEU A 26 -1.80 8.51 3.00
C LEU A 26 -1.92 9.97 2.56
N VAL A 27 -1.12 10.84 3.16
CA VAL A 27 -1.10 12.26 2.84
C VAL A 27 0.32 12.69 2.60
N PHE A 28 0.57 13.36 1.47
CA PHE A 28 1.89 13.89 1.16
C PHE A 28 1.93 15.39 1.44
N ILE A 29 2.97 15.80 2.14
CA ILE A 29 3.17 17.20 2.51
C ILE A 29 4.42 17.72 1.83
N ASP A 30 4.27 18.83 1.10
CA ASP A 30 5.35 19.38 0.32
C ASP A 30 6.39 20.10 1.18
N ASN A 31 5.96 20.72 2.27
CA ASN A 31 6.84 21.55 3.09
C ASN A 31 6.53 21.40 4.58
N PRO A 32 6.77 20.21 5.15
CA PRO A 32 6.48 19.99 6.56
C PRO A 32 7.53 20.64 7.45
N GLU A 33 7.07 21.49 8.36
CA GLU A 33 7.98 22.14 9.31
C GLU A 33 8.17 21.31 10.58
N ASP A 34 7.16 20.50 10.93
CA ASP A 34 7.08 19.86 12.24
C ASP A 34 7.52 18.41 12.31
N PHE A 35 7.86 17.79 11.19
CA PHE A 35 8.32 16.40 11.23
C PHE A 35 9.28 16.13 10.07
N LYS A 36 10.12 15.12 10.25
CA LYS A 36 11.17 14.82 9.26
C LYS A 36 10.60 14.24 7.97
N ILE A 37 10.28 12.93 7.97
CA ILE A 37 9.77 12.27 6.77
C ILE A 37 8.39 11.70 6.99
N ARG A 38 8.10 11.23 8.20
CA ARG A 38 6.87 10.52 8.51
C ARG A 38 6.25 10.96 9.82
N LYS A 39 4.91 11.00 9.83
CA LYS A 39 4.12 11.19 11.04
C LYS A 39 2.86 10.36 10.91
N GLU A 40 2.47 9.65 11.97
CA GLU A 40 1.28 8.83 12.00
C GLU A 40 0.31 9.35 13.05
N ILE A 41 -0.97 9.42 12.69
CA ILE A 41 -2.04 9.80 13.60
C ILE A 41 -3.16 8.79 13.49
N CYS A 42 -3.50 8.15 14.62
CA CYS A 42 -4.58 7.16 14.68
C CYS A 42 -5.72 7.73 15.50
N LEU A 43 -6.93 7.73 14.95
CA LEU A 43 -8.10 8.24 15.66
C LEU A 43 -9.37 7.55 15.17
N ARG A 44 -10.05 6.84 16.08
CA ARG A 44 -11.37 6.25 15.83
C ARG A 44 -11.46 5.37 14.58
N GLY A 45 -10.48 4.49 14.40
CA GLY A 45 -10.49 3.59 13.25
C GLY A 45 -10.03 4.24 11.95
N ILE A 46 -9.51 5.46 12.02
CA ILE A 46 -8.93 6.14 10.87
C ILE A 46 -7.47 6.40 11.17
N ASP A 47 -6.61 5.83 10.35
CA ASP A 47 -5.16 6.02 10.47
C ASP A 47 -4.69 6.95 9.37
N MET A 48 -4.03 8.03 9.75
CA MET A 48 -3.50 9.01 8.81
C MET A 48 -1.98 8.91 8.83
N PHE A 49 -1.41 8.64 7.68
CA PHE A 49 0.04 8.54 7.51
C PHE A 49 0.52 9.74 6.71
N TYR A 50 1.21 10.63 7.36
CA TYR A 50 1.74 11.84 6.72
C TYR A 50 3.18 11.59 6.32
N TYR A 51 3.48 11.82 5.06
CA TYR A 51 4.82 11.67 4.52
C TYR A 51 5.27 12.93 3.83
N LYS A 52 6.52 13.27 4.03
CA LYS A 52 7.15 14.31 3.25
C LYS A 52 7.19 13.85 1.80
N ARG A 53 6.80 14.72 0.87
CA ARG A 53 6.85 14.37 -0.54
C ARG A 53 8.30 14.32 -0.98
N LEU A 54 8.72 13.16 -1.42
CA LEU A 54 10.07 12.91 -1.90
C LEU A 54 10.01 12.54 -3.38
N SER A 55 11.14 12.65 -4.08
CA SER A 55 11.22 12.18 -5.46
C SER A 55 11.06 10.65 -5.48
N PRO A 56 10.75 10.04 -6.65
CA PRO A 56 10.62 8.58 -6.72
C PRO A 56 11.84 7.84 -6.17
N ILE A 57 13.05 8.25 -6.56
CA ILE A 57 14.28 7.62 -6.09
C ILE A 57 14.42 7.75 -4.57
N GLU A 58 14.12 8.93 -4.04
CA GLU A 58 14.21 9.16 -2.60
C GLU A 58 13.19 8.32 -1.83
N MET A 59 11.97 8.17 -2.35
CA MET A 59 10.95 7.32 -1.71
C MET A 59 11.36 5.86 -1.69
N ILE A 60 11.94 5.37 -2.78
CA ILE A 60 12.44 3.99 -2.84
C ILE A 60 13.57 3.80 -1.83
N ASN A 61 14.53 4.72 -1.79
CA ASN A 61 15.65 4.64 -0.86
C ASN A 61 15.18 4.71 0.59
N TYR A 62 14.24 5.59 0.88
CA TYR A 62 13.66 5.70 2.21
C TYR A 62 13.01 4.37 2.63
N THR A 63 12.27 3.74 1.73
CA THR A 63 11.60 2.47 2.00
C THR A 63 12.62 1.38 2.31
N LEU A 64 13.70 1.31 1.53
CA LEU A 64 14.75 0.33 1.76
C LEU A 64 15.47 0.58 3.09
N GLU A 65 15.71 1.84 3.43
CA GLU A 65 16.40 2.20 4.67
C GLU A 65 15.56 1.91 5.91
N THR A 66 14.26 2.20 5.87
CA THR A 66 13.38 1.92 7.00
C THR A 66 13.13 0.43 7.18
N ASN A 67 13.31 -0.33 6.11
CA ASN A 67 13.10 -1.78 6.12
C ASN A 67 11.69 -2.15 6.58
N ASP A 68 10.70 -1.32 6.22
CA ASP A 68 9.30 -1.54 6.57
C ASP A 68 8.54 -2.06 5.34
N PRO A 69 8.28 -3.38 5.28
CA PRO A 69 7.62 -3.96 4.11
C PRO A 69 6.17 -3.49 3.93
N LEU A 70 5.52 -3.00 4.98
CA LEU A 70 4.15 -2.51 4.88
C LEU A 70 4.05 -1.25 4.01
N LEU A 71 5.13 -0.51 3.90
CA LEU A 71 5.16 0.69 3.08
C LEU A 71 5.00 0.35 1.59
N ILE A 72 5.47 -0.82 1.19
CA ILE A 72 5.35 -1.28 -0.20
C ILE A 72 3.89 -1.35 -0.62
N GLY A 73 3.03 -1.90 0.25
CA GLY A 73 1.61 -2.02 -0.04
C GLY A 73 0.95 -0.69 -0.36
N LYS A 74 1.42 0.38 0.25
CA LYS A 74 0.88 1.71 -0.02
C LYS A 74 1.23 2.16 -1.45
N PHE A 75 2.44 1.82 -1.91
CA PHE A 75 2.90 2.20 -3.25
C PHE A 75 2.22 1.39 -4.36
N LEU A 76 1.61 0.26 -4.04
CA LEU A 76 0.91 -0.56 -5.03
C LEU A 76 -0.45 0.02 -5.40
N VAL A 77 -0.96 0.97 -4.62
CA VAL A 77 -2.22 1.66 -4.92
C VAL A 77 -1.98 2.58 -6.10
N PRO A 78 -2.74 2.43 -7.21
CA PRO A 78 -2.50 3.23 -8.42
C PRO A 78 -2.49 4.73 -8.19
N GLU A 79 -3.39 5.22 -7.34
CA GLU A 79 -3.49 6.64 -7.04
C GLU A 79 -2.23 7.16 -6.32
N VAL A 80 -1.63 6.34 -5.46
CA VAL A 80 -0.39 6.70 -4.75
C VAL A 80 0.77 6.73 -5.73
N ALA A 81 0.86 5.72 -6.60
CA ALA A 81 1.93 5.66 -7.59
C ALA A 81 1.87 6.87 -8.53
N GLU A 82 0.66 7.25 -8.94
CA GLU A 82 0.47 8.43 -9.79
C GLU A 82 0.90 9.70 -9.07
N GLU A 83 0.50 9.86 -7.81
CA GLU A 83 0.82 11.04 -7.03
C GLU A 83 2.32 11.22 -6.82
N LEU A 84 3.04 10.12 -6.62
CA LEU A 84 4.49 10.13 -6.42
C LEU A 84 5.27 10.00 -7.72
N LYS A 85 4.59 9.79 -8.84
CA LYS A 85 5.21 9.56 -10.16
C LYS A 85 6.12 8.32 -10.15
N LEU A 86 5.72 7.31 -9.39
CA LEU A 86 6.42 6.03 -9.37
C LEU A 86 6.05 5.21 -10.61
N SER A 87 7.07 4.61 -11.22
CA SER A 87 6.86 3.66 -12.32
C SER A 87 6.87 2.24 -11.76
N VAL A 88 6.43 1.28 -12.58
CA VAL A 88 6.53 -0.14 -12.21
C VAL A 88 8.00 -0.51 -12.00
N THR A 89 8.89 0.00 -12.86
CA THR A 89 10.32 -0.24 -12.71
C THR A 89 10.84 0.21 -11.34
N ASP A 90 10.35 1.36 -10.85
CA ASP A 90 10.76 1.86 -9.54
C ASP A 90 10.41 0.88 -8.42
N ILE A 91 9.20 0.34 -8.42
CA ILE A 91 8.80 -0.55 -7.32
C ILE A 91 9.47 -1.92 -7.39
N LEU A 92 9.98 -2.33 -8.56
CA LEU A 92 10.69 -3.60 -8.66
C LEU A 92 11.93 -3.64 -7.77
N ALA A 93 12.50 -2.49 -7.45
CA ALA A 93 13.61 -2.40 -6.51
C ALA A 93 13.23 -2.85 -5.10
N LEU A 94 11.94 -2.87 -4.78
CA LEU A 94 11.43 -3.26 -3.47
C LEU A 94 11.06 -4.75 -3.38
N GLU A 95 11.13 -5.46 -4.49
CA GLU A 95 10.72 -6.87 -4.54
C GLU A 95 11.36 -7.74 -3.45
N PRO A 96 12.67 -7.61 -3.16
CA PRO A 96 13.28 -8.43 -2.10
C PRO A 96 12.65 -8.24 -0.72
N MET A 97 12.00 -7.12 -0.47
CA MET A 97 11.38 -6.87 0.83
C MET A 97 10.06 -7.59 1.01
N LEU A 98 9.47 -8.10 -0.07
CA LEU A 98 8.16 -8.77 -0.01
C LEU A 98 8.19 -10.01 0.88
N SER A 99 9.33 -10.70 0.98
CA SER A 99 9.46 -11.88 1.82
C SER A 99 9.32 -11.57 3.31
N LYS A 100 9.42 -10.30 3.67
CA LYS A 100 9.31 -9.86 5.06
C LYS A 100 7.86 -9.57 5.48
N LEU A 101 6.92 -9.59 4.55
CA LEU A 101 5.51 -9.38 4.87
C LEU A 101 4.98 -10.55 5.68
N ASP A 102 4.19 -10.25 6.71
CA ASP A 102 3.54 -11.28 7.49
C ASP A 102 2.39 -11.91 6.69
N GLU A 103 1.83 -13.00 7.22
CA GLU A 103 0.79 -13.75 6.53
C GLU A 103 -0.40 -12.90 6.12
N GLN A 104 -0.81 -11.98 6.98
CA GLN A 104 -1.99 -11.14 6.72
C GLN A 104 -1.79 -10.17 5.55
N HIS A 105 -0.54 -9.87 5.21
CA HIS A 105 -0.21 -8.92 4.16
C HIS A 105 0.33 -9.59 2.91
N GLN A 106 0.39 -10.93 2.89
CA GLN A 106 0.90 -11.66 1.72
C GLN A 106 0.05 -11.46 0.47
N TYR A 107 -1.21 -11.05 0.60
CA TYR A 107 -2.03 -10.71 -0.57
C TYR A 107 -1.36 -9.63 -1.42
N GLN A 108 -0.54 -8.78 -0.81
CA GLN A 108 0.18 -7.72 -1.51
C GLN A 108 1.22 -8.29 -2.47
N VAL A 109 1.76 -9.48 -2.17
CA VAL A 109 2.68 -10.17 -3.08
C VAL A 109 1.97 -10.53 -4.38
N ILE A 110 0.73 -10.99 -4.28
CA ILE A 110 -0.09 -11.33 -5.45
C ILE A 110 -0.32 -10.08 -6.30
N ILE A 111 -0.70 -8.98 -5.65
CA ILE A 111 -0.90 -7.69 -6.33
C ILE A 111 0.39 -7.23 -7.01
N PHE A 112 1.51 -7.29 -6.28
CA PHE A 112 2.81 -6.89 -6.81
C PHE A 112 3.16 -7.69 -8.06
N ASN A 113 2.98 -9.01 -8.02
CA ASN A 113 3.29 -9.87 -9.17
C ASN A 113 2.44 -9.55 -10.39
N HIS A 114 1.16 -9.24 -10.19
CA HIS A 114 0.30 -8.83 -11.30
C HIS A 114 0.73 -7.49 -11.88
N ILE A 115 1.09 -6.53 -11.03
CA ILE A 115 1.60 -5.24 -11.49
C ILE A 115 2.87 -5.45 -12.32
N LYS A 116 3.77 -6.28 -11.83
CA LYS A 116 5.02 -6.59 -12.52
C LYS A 116 4.75 -7.22 -13.88
N ASN A 117 3.88 -8.24 -13.93
CA ASN A 117 3.59 -8.95 -15.16
C ASN A 117 2.82 -8.09 -16.16
N ASN A 118 1.91 -7.25 -15.68
CA ASN A 118 1.12 -6.35 -16.54
C ASN A 118 1.91 -5.11 -16.96
N ASN A 119 3.02 -4.84 -16.28
CA ASN A 119 3.77 -3.59 -16.40
C ASN A 119 2.84 -2.37 -16.20
N SER A 120 1.93 -2.49 -15.25
CA SER A 120 0.92 -1.47 -14.97
C SER A 120 0.43 -1.62 -13.53
N PHE A 121 0.12 -0.51 -12.88
CA PHE A 121 -0.49 -0.54 -11.54
C PHE A 121 -1.98 -0.91 -11.59
N ILE A 122 -2.58 -0.87 -12.77
CA ILE A 122 -4.00 -1.20 -12.93
C ILE A 122 -4.16 -2.71 -13.11
N LEU A 123 -4.93 -3.33 -12.23
CA LEU A 123 -5.21 -4.76 -12.29
C LEU A 123 -6.62 -5.01 -12.82
N THR A 124 -6.81 -6.18 -13.44
CA THR A 124 -8.15 -6.59 -13.85
C THR A 124 -8.94 -7.00 -12.62
N GLU A 125 -10.26 -7.06 -12.77
CA GLU A 125 -11.13 -7.48 -11.68
C GLU A 125 -10.79 -8.92 -11.24
N GLU A 126 -10.45 -9.79 -12.18
CA GLU A 126 -10.06 -11.16 -11.87
C GLU A 126 -8.77 -11.23 -11.05
N GLN A 127 -7.80 -10.39 -11.40
CA GLN A 127 -6.53 -10.32 -10.66
C GLN A 127 -6.75 -9.79 -9.24
N LEU A 128 -7.61 -8.80 -9.08
CA LEU A 128 -7.95 -8.28 -7.76
C LEU A 128 -8.72 -9.33 -6.95
N ASP A 129 -9.60 -10.10 -7.60
CA ASP A 129 -10.35 -11.15 -6.91
C ASP A 129 -9.40 -12.24 -6.40
N GLU A 130 -8.40 -12.61 -7.17
CA GLU A 130 -7.39 -13.58 -6.71
C GLU A 130 -6.74 -13.10 -5.42
N ALA A 131 -6.32 -11.84 -5.39
CA ALA A 131 -5.73 -11.26 -4.19
C ALA A 131 -6.72 -11.21 -3.04
N TYR A 132 -8.00 -10.89 -3.34
CA TYR A 132 -9.04 -10.82 -2.33
C TYR A 132 -9.33 -12.19 -1.70
N GLN A 133 -9.40 -13.25 -2.51
CA GLN A 133 -9.62 -14.60 -1.98
C GLN A 133 -8.48 -15.02 -1.07
N PHE A 134 -7.26 -14.68 -1.44
CA PHE A 134 -6.11 -14.94 -0.57
C PHE A 134 -6.20 -14.13 0.72
N TYR A 135 -6.57 -12.85 0.60
CA TYR A 135 -6.77 -11.98 1.76
C TYR A 135 -7.78 -12.59 2.74
N LEU A 136 -8.91 -13.08 2.23
CA LEU A 136 -9.93 -13.71 3.06
C LEU A 136 -9.41 -14.97 3.73
N SER A 137 -8.65 -15.79 3.01
CA SER A 137 -8.14 -17.04 3.55
C SER A 137 -7.22 -16.84 4.74
N THR A 138 -6.43 -15.77 4.73
CA THR A 138 -5.48 -15.48 5.81
C THR A 138 -6.15 -14.86 7.04
N ARG A 139 -7.43 -14.49 6.93
CA ARG A 139 -8.17 -13.87 8.03
C ARG A 139 -9.25 -14.73 8.66
N LYS A 140 -9.47 -15.93 8.12
CA LYS A 140 -10.52 -16.83 8.62
C LYS A 140 -10.37 -17.15 10.10
N ASP A 141 -9.14 -17.33 10.56
CA ASP A 141 -8.89 -17.72 11.94
C ASP A 141 -9.08 -16.55 12.94
N LYS A 142 -9.09 -15.32 12.44
CA LYS A 142 -9.23 -14.14 13.29
C LYS A 142 -10.65 -13.63 13.44
N GLU A 143 -11.54 -14.08 12.59
CA GLU A 143 -12.94 -13.66 12.62
C GLU A 143 -13.82 -14.55 13.49
N LYS A 144 -13.23 -15.55 14.10
CA LYS A 144 -13.98 -16.44 15.00
C LYS A 144 -14.23 -15.77 16.36
#